data_2f19d291d9e15bdeba002574e0e7e75f
#
_entry.id   2f19d291d9e15bdeba002574e0e7e75f
#
_cell.length_a   1.000
_cell.length_b   1.000
_cell.length_c   1.000
_cell.angle_alpha   90.00
_cell.angle_beta   90.00
_cell.angle_gamma   90.00
#
_symmetry.space_group_name_H-M   'P 1'
#
loop_
_entity.id
_entity.type
_entity.pdbx_description
1 polymer ?
#
loop_
_entity_poly.entity_id
_entity_poly.type
_entity_poly.pdbx_seq_one_letter_code
_entity_poly.pdbx_strand_id
1 'polypeptide(L)'
;MATTNNQYKLEEHVNDWVKSQFKKLKLENQKNYYTESAIPDYLKDALRGRSKTEQKTGFGKPDFSITQYNQIPVLIESKLGTKNLIHETKDGIKFDEKSIQKCAVNGALHYTTGVIASGKYHEAIAVGIAGDSDENIEIKVYYVYGSGEHSHKLLENVTTLDFLENQKTFDEFYTNATLTEAEKHEILIDSQAKLQSYAKSLNKLMHNHNITAPQRVLYVSGMLLSMQNVVNDAGIKIQDGLVPKDLKGIQTDSKRDGAQIVNQIKEFLTAR
;
A
#
# COMPACT_ATOMS: atom_id res chain seq x y z
N MET A 1 24.01 40.01 -7.35
CA MET A 1 22.75 39.57 -7.93
C MET A 1 21.91 39.00 -6.78
N ALA A 2 20.78 39.63 -6.46
CA ALA A 2 19.93 39.14 -5.38
C ALA A 2 19.25 37.85 -5.85
N THR A 3 19.60 36.72 -5.26
CA THR A 3 18.84 35.48 -5.38
C THR A 3 17.46 35.72 -4.77
N THR A 4 16.46 35.95 -5.60
CA THR A 4 15.06 35.91 -5.19
C THR A 4 14.79 34.48 -4.74
N ASN A 5 14.83 34.24 -3.43
CA ASN A 5 14.36 32.98 -2.83
C ASN A 5 12.89 32.83 -3.20
N ASN A 6 12.60 32.03 -4.21
CA ASN A 6 11.25 31.75 -4.68
C ASN A 6 10.62 30.75 -3.70
N GLN A 7 10.13 31.27 -2.56
CA GLN A 7 9.45 30.45 -1.56
C GLN A 7 8.12 29.95 -2.14
N TYR A 8 7.90 28.65 -2.09
CA TYR A 8 6.65 28.03 -2.51
C TYR A 8 5.49 28.43 -1.60
N LYS A 9 4.33 28.66 -2.21
CA LYS A 9 3.10 29.04 -1.49
C LYS A 9 2.02 27.99 -1.57
N LEU A 10 2.11 27.11 -2.56
CA LEU A 10 1.13 26.06 -2.86
C LEU A 10 1.84 24.74 -3.11
N GLU A 11 1.17 23.62 -2.82
CA GLU A 11 1.65 22.28 -3.10
C GLU A 11 1.92 22.06 -4.60
N GLU A 12 1.17 22.77 -5.46
CA GLU A 12 1.37 22.74 -6.92
C GLU A 12 2.79 23.16 -7.34
N HIS A 13 3.44 24.06 -6.60
CA HIS A 13 4.83 24.45 -6.90
C HIS A 13 5.80 23.27 -6.70
N VAL A 14 5.55 22.41 -5.70
CA VAL A 14 6.34 21.16 -5.51
C VAL A 14 6.07 20.20 -6.67
N ASN A 15 4.81 20.09 -7.10
CA ASN A 15 4.43 19.28 -8.28
C ASN A 15 5.11 19.80 -9.55
N ASP A 16 5.22 21.10 -9.73
CA ASP A 16 5.91 21.69 -10.89
C ASP A 16 7.41 21.45 -10.84
N TRP A 17 8.00 21.49 -9.64
CA TRP A 17 9.39 21.06 -9.46
C TRP A 17 9.58 19.59 -9.89
N VAL A 18 8.71 18.67 -9.45
CA VAL A 18 8.76 17.25 -9.86
C VAL A 18 8.67 17.12 -11.37
N LYS A 19 7.71 17.81 -12.02
CA LYS A 19 7.57 17.84 -13.48
C LYS A 19 8.83 18.36 -14.16
N SER A 20 9.52 19.35 -13.55
CA SER A 20 10.78 19.87 -14.06
C SER A 20 11.89 18.82 -14.03
N GLN A 21 11.96 17.98 -12.97
CA GLN A 21 12.88 16.85 -12.90
C GLN A 21 12.54 15.81 -13.98
N PHE A 22 11.27 15.43 -14.13
CA PHE A 22 10.85 14.52 -15.20
C PHE A 22 11.25 15.02 -16.58
N LYS A 23 11.11 16.31 -16.84
CA LYS A 23 11.57 16.91 -18.10
C LYS A 23 13.09 16.79 -18.30
N LYS A 24 13.91 16.97 -17.25
CA LYS A 24 15.35 16.74 -17.31
C LYS A 24 15.67 15.27 -17.63
N LEU A 25 14.91 14.33 -17.07
CA LEU A 25 15.02 12.90 -17.31
C LEU A 25 14.35 12.44 -18.61
N LYS A 26 13.81 13.38 -19.43
CA LYS A 26 13.12 13.12 -20.70
C LYS A 26 11.88 12.24 -20.56
N LEU A 27 11.23 12.27 -19.40
CA LEU A 27 9.96 11.59 -19.18
C LEU A 27 8.81 12.46 -19.66
N GLU A 28 7.87 11.87 -20.38
CA GLU A 28 6.72 12.53 -20.99
C GLU A 28 5.43 12.15 -20.26
N ASN A 29 4.55 13.13 -20.00
CA ASN A 29 3.25 12.91 -19.38
C ASN A 29 2.36 12.01 -20.26
N GLN A 30 1.59 11.12 -19.65
CA GLN A 30 0.72 10.13 -20.29
C GLN A 30 1.44 9.09 -21.17
N LYS A 31 2.77 9.06 -21.13
CA LYS A 31 3.60 8.07 -21.81
C LYS A 31 4.51 7.34 -20.82
N ASN A 32 5.32 8.08 -20.09
CA ASN A 32 6.25 7.53 -19.11
C ASN A 32 5.72 7.68 -17.67
N TYR A 33 4.99 8.78 -17.39
CA TYR A 33 4.35 9.00 -16.11
C TYR A 33 2.92 9.51 -16.29
N TYR A 34 2.10 9.37 -15.25
CA TYR A 34 0.73 9.83 -15.20
C TYR A 34 0.53 10.71 -13.96
N THR A 35 -0.24 11.79 -14.11
CA THR A 35 -0.68 12.64 -13.00
C THR A 35 -1.99 12.11 -12.40
N GLU A 36 -2.40 12.62 -11.24
CA GLU A 36 -3.64 12.21 -10.54
C GLU A 36 -4.90 12.26 -11.42
N SER A 37 -4.95 13.20 -12.38
CA SER A 37 -6.08 13.37 -13.32
C SER A 37 -6.07 12.38 -14.49
N ALA A 38 -4.94 11.74 -14.77
CA ALA A 38 -4.74 10.90 -15.96
C ALA A 38 -4.29 9.47 -15.62
N ILE A 39 -4.57 8.99 -14.40
CA ILE A 39 -4.21 7.64 -13.95
C ILE A 39 -4.86 6.60 -14.87
N PRO A 40 -4.11 5.62 -15.42
CA PRO A 40 -4.65 4.59 -16.28
C PRO A 40 -5.58 3.62 -15.53
N ASP A 41 -6.55 3.05 -16.22
CA ASP A 41 -7.63 2.25 -15.61
C ASP A 41 -7.11 1.02 -14.84
N TYR A 42 -6.07 0.36 -15.34
CA TYR A 42 -5.48 -0.78 -14.64
C TYR A 42 -4.89 -0.39 -13.27
N LEU A 43 -4.40 0.84 -13.12
CA LEU A 43 -3.88 1.34 -11.85
C LEU A 43 -5.03 1.88 -10.97
N LYS A 44 -6.07 2.50 -11.54
CA LYS A 44 -7.28 2.88 -10.79
C LYS A 44 -7.90 1.67 -10.10
N ASP A 45 -7.97 0.55 -10.81
CA ASP A 45 -8.49 -0.71 -10.25
C ASP A 45 -7.64 -1.22 -9.07
N ALA A 46 -6.31 -1.11 -9.18
CA ALA A 46 -5.41 -1.49 -8.09
C ALA A 46 -5.50 -0.54 -6.89
N LEU A 47 -5.86 0.72 -7.13
CA LEU A 47 -6.03 1.77 -6.10
C LEU A 47 -7.47 1.89 -5.59
N ARG A 48 -8.38 1.00 -5.98
CA ARG A 48 -9.78 1.04 -5.53
C ARG A 48 -9.91 0.94 -4.01
N GLY A 49 -10.70 1.83 -3.41
CA GLY A 49 -10.87 1.93 -1.96
C GLY A 49 -9.68 2.55 -1.21
N ARG A 50 -8.70 3.11 -1.93
CA ARG A 50 -7.53 3.77 -1.35
C ARG A 50 -7.57 5.30 -1.44
N SER A 51 -8.77 5.90 -1.62
CA SER A 51 -8.93 7.34 -1.44
C SER A 51 -8.48 7.75 -0.03
N LYS A 52 -7.80 8.90 0.09
CA LYS A 52 -7.38 9.49 1.37
C LYS A 52 -8.53 10.09 2.18
N THR A 53 -9.74 10.16 1.64
CA THR A 53 -10.93 10.68 2.32
C THR A 53 -11.69 9.57 3.04
N GLU A 54 -12.42 9.92 4.09
CA GLU A 54 -13.21 8.97 4.90
C GLU A 54 -14.21 8.14 4.08
N GLN A 55 -14.71 8.68 2.98
CA GLN A 55 -15.74 8.03 2.16
C GLN A 55 -15.24 6.79 1.40
N LYS A 56 -13.94 6.61 1.21
CA LYS A 56 -13.25 5.43 0.63
C LYS A 56 -13.95 4.75 -0.56
N THR A 57 -14.90 5.43 -1.20
CA THR A 57 -15.71 4.90 -2.31
C THR A 57 -15.01 5.05 -3.66
N GLY A 58 -13.99 5.92 -3.73
CA GLY A 58 -13.21 6.17 -4.91
C GLY A 58 -11.91 5.36 -4.96
N PHE A 59 -11.13 5.57 -6.00
CA PHE A 59 -9.76 5.07 -6.09
C PHE A 59 -8.75 6.10 -5.56
N GLY A 60 -7.59 5.62 -5.13
CA GLY A 60 -6.47 6.45 -4.71
C GLY A 60 -5.90 7.26 -5.87
N LYS A 61 -5.47 8.48 -5.60
CA LYS A 61 -4.92 9.40 -6.60
C LYS A 61 -3.56 9.91 -6.14
N PRO A 62 -2.46 9.15 -6.39
CA PRO A 62 -1.12 9.66 -6.20
C PRO A 62 -0.87 10.85 -7.13
N ASP A 63 -0.06 11.82 -6.71
CA ASP A 63 0.27 12.99 -7.51
C ASP A 63 0.92 12.58 -8.85
N PHE A 64 1.82 11.57 -8.78
CA PHE A 64 2.39 10.97 -9.98
C PHE A 64 2.51 9.44 -9.84
N SER A 65 2.39 8.75 -10.96
CA SER A 65 2.58 7.31 -11.06
C SER A 65 3.39 6.94 -12.30
N ILE A 66 4.31 5.99 -12.15
CA ILE A 66 5.17 5.45 -13.21
C ILE A 66 5.05 3.92 -13.13
N THR A 67 4.80 3.26 -14.26
CA THR A 67 4.58 1.80 -14.31
C THR A 67 5.35 1.12 -15.44
N GLN A 68 6.24 1.87 -16.11
CA GLN A 68 6.95 1.39 -17.31
C GLN A 68 8.13 0.46 -16.99
N TYR A 69 8.66 0.49 -15.77
CA TYR A 69 9.85 -0.28 -15.40
C TYR A 69 9.46 -1.59 -14.73
N ASN A 70 9.72 -2.72 -15.37
CA ASN A 70 9.55 -4.09 -14.85
C ASN A 70 8.16 -4.37 -14.21
N GLN A 71 7.13 -3.60 -14.59
CA GLN A 71 5.80 -3.65 -13.97
C GLN A 71 5.81 -3.33 -12.46
N ILE A 72 6.82 -2.63 -11.98
CA ILE A 72 6.92 -2.18 -10.60
C ILE A 72 6.37 -0.75 -10.53
N PRO A 73 5.22 -0.53 -9.88
CA PRO A 73 4.66 0.82 -9.78
C PRO A 73 5.54 1.69 -8.88
N VAL A 74 5.88 2.87 -9.37
CA VAL A 74 6.46 3.96 -8.59
C VAL A 74 5.36 4.98 -8.35
N LEU A 75 4.97 5.17 -7.10
CA LEU A 75 3.92 6.10 -6.70
C LEU A 75 4.52 7.24 -5.89
N ILE A 76 4.28 8.46 -6.34
CA ILE A 76 4.90 9.68 -5.80
C ILE A 76 3.82 10.56 -5.20
N GLU A 77 4.07 11.04 -3.99
CA GLU A 77 3.31 12.07 -3.31
C GLU A 77 4.21 13.25 -2.99
N SER A 78 3.69 14.44 -3.16
CA SER A 78 4.36 15.70 -2.88
C SER A 78 3.59 16.54 -1.88
N LYS A 79 4.30 17.29 -1.04
CA LYS A 79 3.71 18.19 -0.04
C LYS A 79 4.49 19.48 0.10
N LEU A 80 3.77 20.56 0.35
CA LEU A 80 4.38 21.85 0.66
C LEU A 80 5.03 21.80 2.05
N GLY A 81 6.30 22.21 2.11
CA GLY A 81 7.09 22.34 3.33
C GLY A 81 7.69 21.02 3.82
N THR A 82 8.99 21.02 4.09
CA THR A 82 9.77 19.83 4.50
C THR A 82 9.22 19.12 5.74
N LYS A 83 8.58 19.85 6.66
CA LYS A 83 7.89 19.27 7.83
C LYS A 83 6.75 18.29 7.48
N ASN A 84 6.26 18.35 6.25
CA ASN A 84 5.21 17.48 5.73
C ASN A 84 5.79 16.32 4.89
N LEU A 85 7.09 16.05 4.98
CA LEU A 85 7.71 14.92 4.30
C LEU A 85 7.23 13.60 4.88
N ILE A 86 7.33 13.44 6.20
CA ILE A 86 6.99 12.19 6.89
C ILE A 86 6.46 12.47 8.29
N HIS A 87 5.49 11.67 8.73
CA HIS A 87 5.06 11.58 10.12
C HIS A 87 5.37 10.18 10.65
N GLU A 88 6.34 10.12 11.53
CA GLU A 88 6.78 8.90 12.20
C GLU A 88 6.91 9.11 13.73
N THR A 89 6.83 8.05 14.48
CA THR A 89 7.03 8.01 15.92
C THR A 89 8.03 6.91 16.27
N LYS A 90 8.28 6.69 17.56
CA LYS A 90 9.14 5.58 18.02
C LYS A 90 8.65 4.19 17.57
N ASP A 91 7.35 4.06 17.28
CA ASP A 91 6.72 2.82 16.84
C ASP A 91 6.72 2.67 15.29
N GLY A 92 7.31 3.63 14.57
CA GLY A 92 7.39 3.65 13.10
C GLY A 92 6.49 4.70 12.44
N ILE A 93 6.33 4.57 11.13
CA ILE A 93 5.56 5.48 10.28
C ILE A 93 4.06 5.35 10.60
N LYS A 94 3.36 6.48 10.69
CA LYS A 94 1.93 6.52 11.02
C LYS A 94 1.06 6.36 9.78
N PHE A 95 0.03 5.50 9.89
CA PHE A 95 -0.96 5.24 8.83
C PHE A 95 -2.36 5.72 9.20
N ASP A 96 -2.47 6.65 10.16
CA ASP A 96 -3.73 7.33 10.44
C ASP A 96 -4.09 8.30 9.30
N GLU A 97 -5.36 8.58 9.14
CA GLU A 97 -5.90 9.38 8.05
C GLU A 97 -5.25 10.77 7.93
N LYS A 98 -5.00 11.42 9.06
CA LYS A 98 -4.38 12.75 9.10
C LYS A 98 -2.93 12.71 8.58
N SER A 99 -2.17 11.69 8.96
CA SER A 99 -0.78 11.50 8.51
C SER A 99 -0.72 11.19 7.01
N ILE A 100 -1.61 10.29 6.53
CA ILE A 100 -1.73 9.93 5.11
C ILE A 100 -2.09 11.16 4.25
N GLN A 101 -2.95 12.05 4.74
CA GLN A 101 -3.34 13.25 4.00
C GLN A 101 -2.26 14.34 4.00
N LYS A 102 -1.56 14.52 5.13
CA LYS A 102 -0.66 15.64 5.34
C LYS A 102 0.79 15.39 4.94
N CYS A 103 1.24 14.14 4.98
CA CYS A 103 2.65 13.82 4.77
C CYS A 103 2.87 13.00 3.50
N ALA A 104 3.88 13.40 2.73
CA ALA A 104 4.18 12.83 1.43
C ALA A 104 4.50 11.33 1.51
N VAL A 105 5.43 10.92 2.37
CA VAL A 105 5.81 9.51 2.55
C VAL A 105 4.63 8.67 3.00
N ASN A 106 3.85 9.15 3.99
CA ASN A 106 2.71 8.40 4.53
C ASN A 106 1.63 8.20 3.46
N GLY A 107 1.40 9.19 2.60
CA GLY A 107 0.49 9.11 1.45
C GLY A 107 0.99 8.15 0.38
N ALA A 108 2.27 8.22 0.00
CA ALA A 108 2.88 7.33 -0.98
C ALA A 108 2.85 5.86 -0.52
N LEU A 109 3.19 5.59 0.75
CA LEU A 109 3.11 4.27 1.36
C LEU A 109 1.68 3.74 1.44
N HIS A 110 0.70 4.59 1.74
CA HIS A 110 -0.72 4.21 1.73
C HIS A 110 -1.16 3.71 0.36
N TYR A 111 -0.74 4.37 -0.71
CA TYR A 111 -1.07 3.95 -2.07
C TYR A 111 -0.33 2.70 -2.50
N THR A 112 0.98 2.60 -2.24
CA THR A 112 1.79 1.43 -2.63
C THR A 112 1.37 0.16 -1.91
N THR A 113 1.09 0.22 -0.60
CA THR A 113 0.52 -0.92 0.14
C THR A 113 -0.86 -1.30 -0.39
N GLY A 114 -1.64 -0.33 -0.85
CA GLY A 114 -2.94 -0.55 -1.49
C GLY A 114 -2.83 -1.29 -2.81
N VAL A 115 -1.89 -0.88 -3.65
CA VAL A 115 -1.62 -1.52 -4.95
C VAL A 115 -1.18 -2.97 -4.76
N ILE A 116 -0.33 -3.26 -3.78
CA ILE A 116 0.07 -4.63 -3.45
C ILE A 116 -1.10 -5.43 -2.87
N ALA A 117 -1.90 -4.85 -1.97
CA ALA A 117 -3.09 -5.49 -1.41
C ALA A 117 -4.15 -5.86 -2.46
N SER A 118 -4.16 -5.23 -3.64
CA SER A 118 -5.04 -5.58 -4.75
C SER A 118 -4.69 -6.94 -5.39
N GLY A 119 -3.51 -7.48 -5.10
CA GLY A 119 -2.98 -8.70 -5.71
C GLY A 119 -2.48 -8.56 -7.15
N LYS A 120 -2.57 -7.34 -7.74
CA LYS A 120 -2.08 -7.08 -9.11
C LYS A 120 -0.57 -6.85 -9.18
N TYR A 121 0.02 -6.43 -8.08
CA TYR A 121 1.45 -6.16 -7.95
C TYR A 121 1.97 -6.80 -6.67
N HIS A 122 3.21 -7.29 -6.72
CA HIS A 122 3.85 -7.94 -5.56
C HIS A 122 4.74 -6.99 -4.78
N GLU A 123 5.15 -5.89 -5.41
CA GLU A 123 6.06 -4.90 -4.88
C GLU A 123 5.83 -3.54 -5.55
N ALA A 124 6.31 -2.48 -4.93
CA ALA A 124 6.17 -1.12 -5.44
C ALA A 124 7.25 -0.21 -4.84
N ILE A 125 7.45 0.96 -5.45
CA ILE A 125 8.31 2.02 -4.92
C ILE A 125 7.42 3.17 -4.48
N ALA A 126 7.56 3.57 -3.21
CA ALA A 126 6.91 4.77 -2.67
C ALA A 126 7.92 5.92 -2.63
N VAL A 127 7.55 7.07 -3.16
CA VAL A 127 8.38 8.28 -3.15
C VAL A 127 7.61 9.41 -2.48
N GLY A 128 8.13 9.91 -1.38
CA GLY A 128 7.64 11.12 -0.75
C GLY A 128 8.55 12.29 -1.05
N ILE A 129 7.98 13.41 -1.49
CA ILE A 129 8.71 14.65 -1.82
C ILE A 129 8.07 15.80 -1.05
N ALA A 130 8.88 16.59 -0.35
CA ALA A 130 8.37 17.78 0.30
C ALA A 130 9.39 18.91 0.25
N GLY A 131 8.91 20.13 0.13
CA GLY A 131 9.80 21.29 0.10
C GLY A 131 9.04 22.61 0.09
N ASP A 132 9.80 23.71 0.25
CA ASP A 132 9.28 25.07 0.29
C ASP A 132 10.01 26.03 -0.67
N SER A 133 11.02 25.54 -1.40
CA SER A 133 11.72 26.23 -2.48
C SER A 133 12.48 25.24 -3.36
N ASP A 134 12.95 25.65 -4.53
CA ASP A 134 13.75 24.80 -5.43
C ASP A 134 15.04 24.28 -4.76
N GLU A 135 15.59 25.01 -3.81
CA GLU A 135 16.82 24.70 -3.09
C GLU A 135 16.58 23.86 -1.84
N ASN A 136 15.31 23.79 -1.36
CA ASN A 136 14.92 23.09 -0.14
C ASN A 136 13.83 22.07 -0.43
N ILE A 137 14.21 21.02 -1.17
CA ILE A 137 13.40 19.84 -1.47
C ILE A 137 14.03 18.63 -0.80
N GLU A 138 13.21 17.89 -0.08
CA GLU A 138 13.59 16.61 0.52
C GLU A 138 12.83 15.48 -0.16
N ILE A 139 13.55 14.38 -0.43
CA ILE A 139 13.01 13.16 -1.04
C ILE A 139 13.32 11.98 -0.14
N LYS A 140 12.32 11.14 0.10
CA LYS A 140 12.49 9.82 0.71
C LYS A 140 11.87 8.76 -0.20
N VAL A 141 12.64 7.70 -0.44
CA VAL A 141 12.22 6.59 -1.30
C VAL A 141 12.18 5.31 -0.48
N TYR A 142 11.11 4.56 -0.65
CA TYR A 142 10.90 3.28 0.04
C TYR A 142 10.65 2.17 -0.97
N TYR A 143 11.31 1.05 -0.80
CA TYR A 143 10.93 -0.22 -1.40
C TYR A 143 9.82 -0.86 -0.56
N VAL A 144 8.69 -1.20 -1.19
CA VAL A 144 7.52 -1.78 -0.53
C VAL A 144 7.31 -3.18 -1.06
N TYR A 145 7.37 -4.19 -0.18
CA TYR A 145 7.37 -5.61 -0.51
C TYR A 145 6.16 -6.37 0.06
N GLY A 146 5.19 -5.66 0.58
CA GLY A 146 3.98 -6.23 1.14
C GLY A 146 2.91 -5.18 1.45
N SER A 147 1.71 -5.64 1.76
CA SER A 147 0.56 -4.79 2.08
C SER A 147 0.45 -4.41 3.55
N GLY A 148 1.33 -4.93 4.41
CA GLY A 148 1.36 -4.61 5.84
C GLY A 148 2.01 -3.25 6.12
N GLU A 149 1.66 -2.63 7.26
CA GLU A 149 2.17 -1.31 7.66
C GLU A 149 3.69 -1.26 7.81
N HIS A 150 4.34 -2.39 8.09
CA HIS A 150 5.79 -2.51 8.26
C HIS A 150 6.50 -3.22 7.09
N SER A 151 5.79 -3.43 5.97
CA SER A 151 6.33 -4.13 4.80
C SER A 151 7.02 -3.17 3.82
N HIS A 152 7.92 -2.32 4.34
CA HIS A 152 8.67 -1.35 3.56
C HIS A 152 10.09 -1.16 4.10
N LYS A 153 11.00 -0.76 3.22
CA LYS A 153 12.42 -0.51 3.51
C LYS A 153 12.79 0.89 3.00
N LEU A 154 13.33 1.74 3.86
CA LEU A 154 13.88 3.04 3.46
C LEU A 154 15.15 2.83 2.63
N LEU A 155 15.28 3.56 1.52
CA LEU A 155 16.46 3.60 0.68
C LEU A 155 17.24 4.88 0.97
N GLU A 156 18.05 4.85 2.02
CA GLU A 156 18.72 6.03 2.59
C GLU A 156 19.58 6.82 1.61
N ASN A 157 20.18 6.14 0.64
CA ASN A 157 21.08 6.76 -0.35
C ASN A 157 20.37 7.29 -1.60
N VAL A 158 19.03 7.24 -1.65
CA VAL A 158 18.23 7.68 -2.80
C VAL A 158 17.58 9.01 -2.46
N THR A 159 18.21 10.09 -2.88
CA THR A 159 17.78 11.48 -2.61
C THR A 159 17.40 12.25 -3.87
N THR A 160 17.44 11.61 -5.03
CA THR A 160 17.08 12.18 -6.34
C THR A 160 16.13 11.24 -7.10
N LEU A 161 15.58 11.72 -8.21
CA LEU A 161 14.74 10.93 -9.10
C LEU A 161 15.52 10.31 -10.27
N ASP A 162 16.85 10.36 -10.26
CA ASP A 162 17.71 9.94 -11.38
C ASP A 162 17.56 8.46 -11.74
N PHE A 163 17.12 7.63 -10.77
CA PHE A 163 16.84 6.22 -11.02
C PHE A 163 15.67 6.01 -12.02
N LEU A 164 14.90 7.06 -12.33
CA LEU A 164 13.80 7.04 -13.29
C LEU A 164 14.22 7.44 -14.70
N GLU A 165 15.51 7.69 -14.95
CA GLU A 165 15.99 8.19 -16.26
C GLU A 165 15.71 7.19 -17.39
N ASN A 166 16.04 5.91 -17.17
CA ASN A 166 15.86 4.85 -18.16
C ASN A 166 15.82 3.47 -17.50
N GLN A 167 15.55 2.42 -18.30
CA GLN A 167 15.46 1.04 -17.80
C GLN A 167 16.73 0.59 -17.06
N LYS A 168 17.90 0.93 -17.59
CA LYS A 168 19.18 0.52 -17.01
C LYS A 168 19.41 1.14 -15.62
N THR A 169 19.19 2.46 -15.49
CA THR A 169 19.31 3.14 -14.18
C THR A 169 18.29 2.61 -13.17
N PHE A 170 17.10 2.27 -13.64
CA PHE A 170 16.08 1.65 -12.80
C PHE A 170 16.48 0.24 -12.34
N ASP A 171 17.03 -0.59 -13.22
CA ASP A 171 17.46 -1.96 -12.88
C ASP A 171 18.65 -1.94 -11.86
N GLU A 172 19.59 -1.03 -12.04
CA GLU A 172 20.70 -0.82 -11.08
C GLU A 172 20.17 -0.38 -9.70
N PHE A 173 19.27 0.62 -9.70
CA PHE A 173 18.58 1.06 -8.50
C PHE A 173 17.80 -0.08 -7.84
N TYR A 174 16.99 -0.81 -8.61
CA TYR A 174 16.14 -1.87 -8.11
C TYR A 174 16.94 -3.02 -7.48
N THR A 175 18.07 -3.42 -8.09
CA THR A 175 18.96 -4.44 -7.53
C THR A 175 19.46 -4.08 -6.13
N ASN A 176 19.69 -2.78 -5.86
CA ASN A 176 20.12 -2.29 -4.56
C ASN A 176 18.93 -2.04 -3.59
N ALA A 177 17.74 -1.82 -4.13
CA ALA A 177 16.53 -1.54 -3.37
C ALA A 177 15.92 -2.78 -2.74
N THR A 178 15.98 -3.93 -3.42
CA THR A 178 15.35 -5.17 -2.99
C THR A 178 15.91 -5.69 -1.66
N LEU A 179 15.15 -6.57 -1.03
CA LEU A 179 15.58 -7.23 0.19
C LEU A 179 16.72 -8.22 -0.11
N THR A 180 17.78 -8.15 0.68
CA THR A 180 18.82 -9.19 0.70
C THR A 180 18.26 -10.52 1.22
N GLU A 181 18.93 -11.62 0.96
CA GLU A 181 18.53 -12.94 1.48
C GLU A 181 18.53 -12.97 3.01
N ALA A 182 19.43 -12.24 3.66
CA ALA A 182 19.45 -12.09 5.12
C ALA A 182 18.20 -11.37 5.63
N GLU A 183 17.81 -10.24 5.02
CA GLU A 183 16.60 -9.49 5.37
C GLU A 183 15.33 -10.33 5.13
N LYS A 184 15.25 -11.07 4.04
CA LYS A 184 14.13 -12.00 3.76
C LYS A 184 14.01 -13.07 4.83
N HIS A 185 15.14 -13.63 5.26
CA HIS A 185 15.17 -14.66 6.30
C HIS A 185 14.72 -14.12 7.65
N GLU A 186 15.16 -12.91 8.03
CA GLU A 186 14.75 -12.25 9.27
C GLU A 186 13.23 -11.95 9.27
N ILE A 187 12.70 -11.41 8.17
CA ILE A 187 11.27 -11.17 8.01
C ILE A 187 10.46 -12.48 8.12
N LEU A 188 10.97 -13.57 7.56
CA LEU A 188 10.33 -14.88 7.66
C LEU A 188 10.27 -15.37 9.12
N ILE A 189 11.37 -15.28 9.85
CA ILE A 189 11.45 -15.69 11.27
C ILE A 189 10.47 -14.85 12.10
N ASP A 190 10.46 -13.53 11.94
CA ASP A 190 9.56 -12.63 12.66
C ASP A 190 8.08 -12.94 12.35
N SER A 191 7.77 -13.18 11.08
CA SER A 191 6.42 -13.55 10.64
C SER A 191 5.97 -14.86 11.25
N GLN A 192 6.86 -15.88 11.29
CA GLN A 192 6.57 -17.16 11.93
C GLN A 192 6.35 -17.01 13.43
N ALA A 193 7.16 -16.22 14.13
CA ALA A 193 7.02 -15.96 15.55
C ALA A 193 5.68 -15.28 15.87
N LYS A 194 5.29 -14.27 15.07
CA LYS A 194 3.99 -13.59 15.18
C LYS A 194 2.83 -14.54 14.96
N LEU A 195 2.88 -15.36 13.89
CA LEU A 195 1.84 -16.36 13.59
C LEU A 195 1.69 -17.37 14.73
N GLN A 196 2.83 -17.87 15.29
CA GLN A 196 2.79 -18.77 16.45
C GLN A 196 2.16 -18.10 17.67
N SER A 197 2.48 -16.83 17.94
CA SER A 197 1.88 -16.06 19.04
C SER A 197 0.37 -15.92 18.86
N TYR A 198 -0.09 -15.55 17.66
CA TYR A 198 -1.53 -15.47 17.35
C TYR A 198 -2.23 -16.82 17.47
N ALA A 199 -1.62 -17.89 16.96
CA ALA A 199 -2.17 -19.24 17.07
C ALA A 199 -2.32 -19.68 18.52
N LYS A 200 -1.31 -19.43 19.38
CA LYS A 200 -1.37 -19.72 20.83
C LYS A 200 -2.49 -18.90 21.49
N SER A 201 -2.60 -17.61 21.21
CA SER A 201 -3.62 -16.73 21.77
C SER A 201 -5.03 -17.16 21.37
N LEU A 202 -5.24 -17.46 20.08
CA LEU A 202 -6.50 -17.95 19.54
C LEU A 202 -6.88 -19.30 20.15
N ASN A 203 -5.93 -20.23 20.26
CA ASN A 203 -6.14 -21.53 20.88
C ASN A 203 -6.56 -21.40 22.35
N LYS A 204 -5.90 -20.50 23.12
CA LYS A 204 -6.27 -20.21 24.51
C LYS A 204 -7.67 -19.60 24.61
N LEU A 205 -8.01 -18.67 23.70
CA LEU A 205 -9.36 -18.07 23.65
C LEU A 205 -10.44 -19.14 23.42
N MET A 206 -10.26 -19.97 22.41
CA MET A 206 -11.21 -21.06 22.09
C MET A 206 -11.31 -22.09 23.24
N HIS A 207 -10.20 -22.39 23.91
CA HIS A 207 -10.20 -23.27 25.07
C HIS A 207 -11.04 -22.69 26.22
N ASN A 208 -10.87 -21.41 26.50
CA ASN A 208 -11.64 -20.73 27.56
C ASN A 208 -13.16 -20.68 27.28
N HIS A 209 -13.55 -20.81 26.01
CA HIS A 209 -14.95 -20.93 25.59
C HIS A 209 -15.41 -22.37 25.39
N ASN A 210 -14.72 -23.36 25.99
CA ASN A 210 -15.05 -24.79 25.95
C ASN A 210 -15.12 -25.41 24.55
N ILE A 211 -14.41 -24.84 23.57
CA ILE A 211 -14.33 -25.40 22.22
C ILE A 211 -13.28 -26.53 22.24
N THR A 212 -13.70 -27.73 21.88
CA THR A 212 -12.82 -28.92 21.84
C THR A 212 -11.78 -28.82 20.74
N ALA A 213 -10.66 -29.55 20.86
CA ALA A 213 -9.56 -29.48 19.89
C ALA A 213 -9.99 -29.78 18.44
N PRO A 214 -10.82 -30.82 18.14
CA PRO A 214 -11.34 -31.01 16.79
C PRO A 214 -12.21 -29.85 16.28
N GLN A 215 -13.06 -29.28 17.14
CA GLN A 215 -13.89 -28.15 16.77
C GLN A 215 -13.06 -26.90 16.45
N ARG A 216 -11.92 -26.66 17.15
CA ARG A 216 -11.05 -25.53 16.87
C ARG A 216 -10.53 -25.52 15.44
N VAL A 217 -10.15 -26.70 14.94
CA VAL A 217 -9.69 -26.84 13.55
C VAL A 217 -10.80 -26.43 12.58
N LEU A 218 -12.04 -26.91 12.81
CA LEU A 218 -13.19 -26.55 11.96
C LEU A 218 -13.50 -25.06 12.00
N TYR A 219 -13.46 -24.44 13.18
CA TYR A 219 -13.72 -22.98 13.31
C TYR A 219 -12.64 -22.17 12.58
N VAL A 220 -11.35 -22.51 12.78
CA VAL A 220 -10.25 -21.78 12.12
C VAL A 220 -10.33 -21.95 10.60
N SER A 221 -10.53 -23.17 10.12
CA SER A 221 -10.67 -23.45 8.68
C SER A 221 -11.88 -22.75 8.08
N GLY A 222 -13.02 -22.76 8.77
CA GLY A 222 -14.22 -22.04 8.33
C GLY A 222 -14.02 -20.52 8.25
N MET A 223 -13.37 -19.93 9.25
CA MET A 223 -13.01 -18.51 9.21
C MET A 223 -12.10 -18.18 8.03
N LEU A 224 -11.03 -18.94 7.83
CA LEU A 224 -10.09 -18.73 6.73
C LEU A 224 -10.75 -18.88 5.36
N LEU A 225 -11.65 -19.85 5.19
CA LEU A 225 -12.44 -20.02 3.97
C LEU A 225 -13.38 -18.83 3.73
N SER A 226 -14.04 -18.35 4.77
CA SER A 226 -14.95 -17.21 4.64
C SER A 226 -14.26 -15.89 4.30
N MET A 227 -12.97 -15.79 4.55
CA MET A 227 -12.15 -14.62 4.19
C MET A 227 -11.63 -14.67 2.74
N GLN A 228 -11.81 -15.79 2.04
CA GLN A 228 -11.38 -15.91 0.64
C GLN A 228 -12.41 -15.26 -0.29
N ASN A 229 -11.89 -14.64 -1.37
CA ASN A 229 -12.76 -14.17 -2.45
C ASN A 229 -13.39 -15.36 -3.18
N VAL A 230 -14.66 -15.24 -3.53
CA VAL A 230 -15.34 -16.20 -4.40
C VAL A 230 -14.98 -15.88 -5.84
N VAL A 231 -14.42 -16.84 -6.56
CA VAL A 231 -14.08 -16.75 -7.96
C VAL A 231 -14.78 -17.86 -8.73
N ASN A 232 -15.22 -17.58 -9.98
CA ASN A 232 -15.79 -18.60 -10.85
C ASN A 232 -14.69 -19.43 -11.54
N ASP A 233 -15.08 -20.45 -12.32
CA ASP A 233 -14.16 -21.31 -13.08
C ASP A 233 -13.24 -20.56 -14.04
N ALA A 234 -13.62 -19.35 -14.46
CA ALA A 234 -12.79 -18.46 -15.30
C ALA A 234 -11.83 -17.59 -14.50
N GLY A 235 -11.76 -17.75 -13.15
CA GLY A 235 -10.93 -16.94 -12.27
C GLY A 235 -11.45 -15.52 -12.03
N ILE A 236 -12.68 -15.22 -12.45
CA ILE A 236 -13.30 -13.91 -12.25
C ILE A 236 -13.89 -13.82 -10.84
N LYS A 237 -13.52 -12.78 -10.10
CA LYS A 237 -14.07 -12.53 -8.76
C LYS A 237 -15.57 -12.20 -8.84
N ILE A 238 -16.38 -12.98 -8.14
CA ILE A 238 -17.83 -12.81 -8.01
C ILE A 238 -18.16 -12.05 -6.72
N GLN A 239 -17.47 -12.37 -5.63
CA GLN A 239 -17.76 -11.82 -4.30
C GLN A 239 -16.48 -11.67 -3.48
N ASP A 240 -16.39 -10.60 -2.69
CA ASP A 240 -15.30 -10.39 -1.75
C ASP A 240 -15.41 -11.30 -0.53
N GLY A 241 -14.26 -11.75 -0.01
CA GLY A 241 -14.20 -12.46 1.27
C GLY A 241 -14.62 -11.56 2.44
N LEU A 242 -15.11 -12.16 3.50
CA LEU A 242 -15.50 -11.43 4.70
C LEU A 242 -14.27 -10.79 5.38
N VAL A 243 -14.47 -9.59 5.88
CA VAL A 243 -13.50 -8.89 6.72
C VAL A 243 -14.05 -8.69 8.13
N PRO A 244 -13.21 -8.45 9.16
CA PRO A 244 -13.66 -8.38 10.56
C PRO A 244 -14.79 -7.38 10.82
N LYS A 245 -14.88 -6.29 10.03
CA LYS A 245 -15.98 -5.31 10.16
C LYS A 245 -17.33 -5.87 9.74
N ASP A 246 -17.37 -6.86 8.86
CA ASP A 246 -18.63 -7.48 8.39
C ASP A 246 -19.24 -8.37 9.47
N LEU A 247 -18.41 -8.86 10.41
CA LEU A 247 -18.78 -9.76 11.51
C LEU A 247 -19.17 -9.03 12.81
N LYS A 248 -19.22 -7.71 12.81
CA LYS A 248 -19.66 -6.88 13.95
C LYS A 248 -21.03 -6.25 13.69
N GLY A 249 -21.87 -6.92 12.94
CA GLY A 249 -23.15 -6.41 12.53
C GLY A 249 -24.26 -6.57 13.57
N ILE A 250 -25.44 -6.04 13.23
CA ILE A 250 -26.68 -6.23 13.99
C ILE A 250 -27.03 -7.73 13.97
N GLN A 251 -27.23 -8.32 15.14
CA GLN A 251 -27.56 -9.74 15.33
C GLN A 251 -29.04 -10.03 14.95
N THR A 252 -29.41 -9.80 13.69
CA THR A 252 -30.69 -10.27 13.13
C THR A 252 -30.51 -11.69 12.57
N ASP A 253 -31.58 -12.45 12.43
CA ASP A 253 -31.54 -13.86 11.99
C ASP A 253 -30.83 -14.05 10.63
N SER A 254 -30.95 -13.07 9.74
CA SER A 254 -30.29 -13.08 8.42
C SER A 254 -28.86 -12.47 8.42
N LYS A 255 -28.45 -11.78 9.50
CA LYS A 255 -27.18 -11.05 9.61
C LYS A 255 -26.32 -11.49 10.79
N ARG A 256 -26.60 -12.63 11.39
CA ARG A 256 -25.72 -13.20 12.43
C ARG A 256 -24.38 -13.54 11.82
N ASP A 257 -23.30 -13.23 12.52
CA ASP A 257 -21.93 -13.48 12.08
C ASP A 257 -21.74 -14.93 11.60
N GLY A 258 -22.25 -15.90 12.35
CA GLY A 258 -22.20 -17.32 11.96
C GLY A 258 -22.96 -17.62 10.66
N ALA A 259 -24.10 -16.99 10.42
CA ALA A 259 -24.86 -17.17 9.16
C ALA A 259 -24.08 -16.58 7.97
N GLN A 260 -23.45 -15.41 8.14
CA GLN A 260 -22.63 -14.80 7.11
C GLN A 260 -21.43 -15.68 6.75
N ILE A 261 -20.71 -16.22 7.76
CA ILE A 261 -19.60 -17.15 7.55
C ILE A 261 -20.06 -18.40 6.77
N VAL A 262 -21.15 -19.02 7.19
CA VAL A 262 -21.68 -20.23 6.52
C VAL A 262 -22.12 -19.94 5.08
N ASN A 263 -22.76 -18.82 4.83
CA ASN A 263 -23.17 -18.43 3.48
C ASN A 263 -21.96 -18.19 2.59
N GLN A 264 -20.94 -17.46 3.08
CA GLN A 264 -19.70 -17.22 2.33
C GLN A 264 -18.98 -18.53 1.98
N ILE A 265 -18.90 -19.48 2.92
CA ILE A 265 -18.31 -20.82 2.67
C ILE A 265 -19.11 -21.56 1.58
N LYS A 266 -20.45 -21.53 1.64
CA LYS A 266 -21.30 -22.16 0.62
C LYS A 266 -21.04 -21.57 -0.76
N GLU A 267 -21.05 -20.24 -0.89
CA GLU A 267 -20.76 -19.56 -2.16
C GLU A 267 -19.36 -19.92 -2.68
N PHE A 268 -18.35 -19.94 -1.80
CA PHE A 268 -16.99 -20.33 -2.17
C PHE A 268 -16.90 -21.77 -2.70
N LEU A 269 -17.65 -22.69 -2.09
CA LEU A 269 -17.62 -24.10 -2.50
C LEU A 269 -18.49 -24.40 -3.73
N THR A 270 -19.52 -23.60 -3.99
CA THR A 270 -20.44 -23.78 -5.14
C THR A 270 -19.96 -23.08 -6.41
N ALA A 271 -19.05 -22.13 -6.30
CA ALA A 271 -18.51 -21.38 -7.44
C ALA A 271 -17.36 -22.10 -8.16
N ARG A 272 -16.98 -23.31 -7.71
CA ARG A 272 -15.92 -24.16 -8.27
C ARG A 272 -16.48 -25.40 -8.93
#